data_05a41add1a912e31dda1b9ed940ce559
#
_entry.id   05a41add1a912e31dda1b9ed940ce559
#
_cell.length_a   1.000
_cell.length_b   1.000
_cell.length_c   1.000
_cell.angle_alpha   90.00
_cell.angle_beta   90.00
_cell.angle_gamma   90.00
#
_symmetry.space_group_name_H-M   'P 1'
#
loop_
_entity.id
_entity.type
_entity.pdbx_description
1 polymer ?
#
loop_
_entity_poly.entity_id
_entity_poly.type
_entity_poly.pdbx_seq_one_letter_code
_entity_poly.pdbx_strand_id
1 'polypeptide(L)'
;MKTKLFQKLIPAYVMLALGFAACKKENAALHTKSGITDAGEKVKTASTSSAYYIKAGETHNFVYGNILTSYNSYRVNTTTSTGTAYEWYNVSQIYADAAMVKIGNTAYAPYMNNTFAWMNNMWNGSNPNGGYFAAANINGTGAAGDQYVDDNALSGVAYLDAYDVTTGTTQINYLNAAKACANWLMNSGQWDNTYGGGFWWNTVKESKPTQSNGLAMQLFLRLYQITGQTFYRDWSVSVKNWLLANMFDSATGLYIWKIDGSGAGTKHFEKFTYDNAIMTEAFLLYAQIMADNSFVTKAQNLGIAMNTTLWNSTYHVYRFNTADGRVNPAWCVWGSQAMIRLYQRDGNTAWLDYAQQNIDYINSKLRNATNLGYYTFCNFDGSGLDTRQEGVDQAWMQRTQALLSDYR
;
A
#
# COMPACT_ATOMS: atom_id res chain seq x y z
N MET A 1 60.86 51.16 -8.45
CA MET A 1 61.48 51.91 -7.32
C MET A 1 60.81 51.44 -6.03
N LYS A 2 61.64 50.85 -5.12
CA LYS A 2 61.37 50.53 -3.70
C LYS A 2 60.27 49.54 -3.38
N THR A 3 60.54 48.26 -3.22
CA THR A 3 61.10 47.47 -2.09
C THR A 3 60.58 47.85 -0.70
N LYS A 4 59.97 46.91 -0.03
CA LYS A 4 60.19 46.43 1.37
C LYS A 4 58.86 45.81 1.85
N LEU A 5 58.77 44.84 2.69
CA LEU A 5 59.59 43.82 3.32
C LEU A 5 58.69 42.99 4.20
N PHE A 6 58.96 41.72 4.22
CA PHE A 6 58.42 40.69 5.13
C PHE A 6 58.02 41.14 6.54
N GLN A 7 56.93 40.57 7.02
CA GLN A 7 56.92 40.00 8.36
C GLN A 7 55.96 38.82 8.47
N LYS A 8 56.57 37.69 8.83
CA LYS A 8 55.88 36.44 9.22
C LYS A 8 55.25 36.68 10.58
N LEU A 9 53.98 36.26 10.73
CA LEU A 9 53.40 35.92 12.03
C LEU A 9 52.65 34.61 11.87
N ILE A 10 53.16 33.58 12.52
CA ILE A 10 52.52 32.28 12.76
C ILE A 10 51.56 32.49 13.95
N PRO A 11 50.29 32.17 13.85
CA PRO A 11 49.52 31.94 15.07
C PRO A 11 49.38 30.44 15.35
N ALA A 12 49.56 30.16 16.60
CA ALA A 12 49.51 28.91 17.28
C ALA A 12 48.29 28.05 16.92
N TYR A 13 48.60 26.77 16.68
CA TYR A 13 47.57 25.71 16.68
C TYR A 13 47.03 25.57 18.12
N VAL A 14 45.79 26.00 18.33
CA VAL A 14 45.00 25.58 19.47
C VAL A 14 44.42 24.22 19.11
N MET A 15 45.00 23.16 19.65
CA MET A 15 44.41 21.84 19.69
C MET A 15 43.15 21.90 20.59
N LEU A 16 42.01 22.00 19.94
CA LEU A 16 40.73 21.72 20.63
C LEU A 16 40.58 20.19 20.68
N ALA A 17 40.87 19.61 21.83
CA ALA A 17 40.57 18.23 22.12
C ALA A 17 39.02 18.09 22.18
N LEU A 18 38.45 17.70 21.04
CA LEU A 18 37.06 17.19 21.02
C LEU A 18 37.03 15.84 21.73
N GLY A 19 36.58 15.87 22.96
CA GLY A 19 36.26 14.67 23.70
C GLY A 19 35.22 13.87 22.91
N PHE A 20 35.63 12.71 22.43
CA PHE A 20 34.71 11.68 22.01
C PHE A 20 33.90 11.25 23.23
N ALA A 21 32.73 11.87 23.41
CA ALA A 21 31.69 11.29 24.26
C ALA A 21 31.31 9.94 23.59
N ALA A 22 31.77 8.88 24.21
CA ALA A 22 31.32 7.53 23.88
C ALA A 22 29.80 7.52 23.95
N CYS A 23 29.17 7.51 22.79
CA CYS A 23 27.76 7.22 22.67
C CYS A 23 27.59 5.79 23.21
N LYS A 24 27.17 5.67 24.47
CA LYS A 24 26.68 4.41 25.02
C LYS A 24 25.63 3.91 24.01
N LYS A 25 25.90 2.75 23.41
CA LYS A 25 24.87 1.93 22.81
C LYS A 25 23.83 1.66 23.91
N GLU A 26 22.81 2.48 23.97
CA GLU A 26 21.56 2.03 24.55
C GLU A 26 21.09 0.90 23.63
N ASN A 27 21.27 -0.32 24.10
CA ASN A 27 20.49 -1.43 23.65
C ASN A 27 19.04 -0.99 23.86
N ALA A 28 18.39 -0.53 22.80
CA ALA A 28 16.95 -0.44 22.75
C ALA A 28 16.47 -1.86 22.98
N ALA A 29 16.21 -2.18 24.26
CA ALA A 29 15.42 -3.33 24.59
C ALA A 29 14.17 -3.20 23.72
N LEU A 30 13.97 -4.15 22.83
CA LEU A 30 12.69 -4.38 22.19
C LEU A 30 11.67 -4.34 23.34
N HIS A 31 10.97 -3.22 23.47
CA HIS A 31 9.78 -3.16 24.26
C HIS A 31 8.79 -4.09 23.56
N THR A 32 8.88 -5.38 23.85
CA THR A 32 7.73 -6.24 23.84
C THR A 32 6.76 -5.64 24.84
N LYS A 33 6.01 -4.63 24.44
CA LYS A 33 4.74 -4.35 25.07
C LYS A 33 3.84 -5.54 24.78
N SER A 34 4.07 -6.63 25.51
CA SER A 34 3.03 -7.52 25.93
C SER A 34 1.87 -6.65 26.37
N GLY A 35 0.73 -6.71 25.66
CA GLY A 35 -0.48 -6.22 26.25
C GLY A 35 -1.37 -5.33 25.40
N ILE A 36 -1.22 -5.30 24.07
CA ILE A 36 -2.39 -5.09 23.22
C ILE A 36 -2.50 -6.35 22.37
N THR A 37 -2.98 -7.40 23.00
CA THR A 37 -3.63 -8.49 22.25
C THR A 37 -4.72 -7.82 21.44
N ASP A 38 -4.70 -8.04 20.12
CA ASP A 38 -5.88 -7.86 19.29
C ASP A 38 -7.06 -8.42 20.09
N ALA A 39 -7.92 -7.50 20.57
CA ALA A 39 -9.08 -7.91 21.34
C ALA A 39 -9.99 -8.67 20.38
N GLY A 40 -9.75 -9.98 20.25
CA GLY A 40 -10.62 -10.91 19.57
C GLY A 40 -10.24 -11.43 18.20
N GLU A 41 -9.09 -11.10 17.62
CA GLU A 41 -8.61 -11.86 16.45
C GLU A 41 -8.17 -13.26 16.95
N LYS A 42 -9.13 -14.19 17.03
CA LYS A 42 -8.80 -15.60 17.00
C LYS A 42 -8.14 -15.80 15.65
N VAL A 43 -6.82 -16.07 15.64
CA VAL A 43 -6.15 -16.62 14.47
C VAL A 43 -6.87 -17.93 14.16
N LYS A 44 -7.92 -17.85 13.35
CA LYS A 44 -8.48 -19.04 12.72
C LYS A 44 -7.45 -19.40 11.65
N THR A 45 -6.78 -20.54 11.82
CA THR A 45 -6.08 -21.16 10.70
C THR A 45 -7.06 -21.29 9.56
N ALA A 46 -6.77 -20.64 8.43
CA ALA A 46 -7.61 -20.74 7.24
C ALA A 46 -7.90 -22.19 6.95
N SER A 47 -9.14 -22.51 6.67
CA SER A 47 -9.47 -23.85 6.21
C SER A 47 -8.81 -24.04 4.86
N THR A 48 -7.80 -24.91 4.78
CA THR A 48 -7.15 -25.29 3.51
C THR A 48 -8.12 -25.90 2.50
N SER A 49 -9.35 -26.22 2.94
CA SER A 49 -10.46 -26.64 2.10
C SER A 49 -11.35 -25.49 1.62
N SER A 50 -11.15 -24.26 2.07
CA SER A 50 -11.88 -23.10 1.55
C SER A 50 -11.65 -22.94 0.05
N ALA A 51 -12.73 -22.72 -0.70
CA ALA A 51 -12.66 -22.46 -2.14
C ALA A 51 -11.82 -21.20 -2.45
N TYR A 52 -11.80 -20.23 -1.56
CA TYR A 52 -11.02 -19.01 -1.71
C TYR A 52 -9.52 -19.25 -1.46
N TYR A 53 -9.17 -20.10 -0.47
CA TYR A 53 -7.79 -20.53 -0.27
C TYR A 53 -7.23 -21.24 -1.52
N ILE A 54 -8.01 -22.17 -2.09
CA ILE A 54 -7.63 -22.89 -3.31
C ILE A 54 -7.44 -21.91 -4.47
N LYS A 55 -8.40 -21.00 -4.69
CA LYS A 55 -8.31 -20.01 -5.77
C LYS A 55 -7.15 -19.02 -5.60
N ALA A 56 -6.82 -18.62 -4.38
CA ALA A 56 -5.63 -17.81 -4.11
C ALA A 56 -4.36 -18.55 -4.54
N GLY A 57 -4.24 -19.84 -4.22
CA GLY A 57 -3.13 -20.68 -4.63
C GLY A 57 -3.06 -20.88 -6.15
N GLU A 58 -4.18 -21.11 -6.81
CA GLU A 58 -4.27 -21.23 -8.28
C GLU A 58 -3.87 -19.92 -8.97
N THR A 59 -4.26 -18.77 -8.40
CA THR A 59 -3.86 -17.45 -8.91
C THR A 59 -2.35 -17.23 -8.78
N HIS A 60 -1.77 -17.58 -7.64
CA HIS A 60 -0.31 -17.54 -7.49
C HIS A 60 0.40 -18.44 -8.52
N ASN A 61 -0.08 -19.67 -8.72
CA ASN A 61 0.51 -20.59 -9.70
C ASN A 61 0.46 -20.01 -11.11
N PHE A 62 -0.64 -19.31 -11.46
CA PHE A 62 -0.73 -18.60 -12.73
C PHE A 62 0.32 -17.47 -12.82
N VAL A 63 0.45 -16.64 -11.78
CA VAL A 63 1.46 -15.55 -11.73
C VAL A 63 2.86 -16.13 -11.88
N TYR A 64 3.16 -17.17 -11.12
CA TYR A 64 4.47 -17.79 -11.12
C TYR A 64 4.83 -18.42 -12.48
N GLY A 65 3.88 -19.05 -13.15
CA GLY A 65 4.10 -19.69 -14.45
C GLY A 65 4.09 -18.74 -15.64
N ASN A 66 3.48 -17.55 -15.54
CA ASN A 66 3.21 -16.70 -16.69
C ASN A 66 3.72 -15.25 -16.57
N ILE A 67 3.84 -14.74 -15.36
CA ILE A 67 4.17 -13.32 -15.09
C ILE A 67 5.57 -13.16 -14.47
N LEU A 68 5.96 -14.06 -13.56
CA LEU A 68 7.28 -14.04 -12.93
C LEU A 68 8.38 -14.19 -13.98
N THR A 69 9.45 -13.43 -13.84
CA THR A 69 10.65 -13.50 -14.68
C THR A 69 11.75 -14.32 -14.01
N SER A 70 12.76 -14.71 -14.78
CA SER A 70 13.96 -15.37 -14.22
C SER A 70 14.79 -14.46 -13.29
N TYR A 71 14.45 -13.18 -13.21
CA TYR A 71 15.09 -12.19 -12.34
C TYR A 71 14.35 -11.97 -11.02
N ASN A 72 13.25 -12.68 -10.75
CA ASN A 72 12.34 -12.50 -9.61
C ASN A 72 11.57 -11.16 -9.63
N SER A 73 11.41 -10.56 -10.79
CA SER A 73 10.49 -9.46 -11.06
C SER A 73 9.22 -9.96 -11.74
N TYR A 74 8.20 -9.14 -11.78
CA TYR A 74 6.95 -9.45 -12.46
C TYR A 74 6.75 -8.55 -13.68
N ARG A 75 6.42 -9.19 -14.82
CA ARG A 75 6.02 -8.49 -16.05
C ARG A 75 4.68 -7.79 -15.82
N VAL A 76 4.41 -6.79 -16.67
CA VAL A 76 3.12 -6.09 -16.65
C VAL A 76 1.97 -7.06 -16.91
N ASN A 77 2.09 -7.87 -17.98
CA ASN A 77 1.06 -8.83 -18.37
C ASN A 77 1.66 -10.00 -19.18
N THR A 78 0.81 -10.96 -19.56
CA THR A 78 1.20 -12.15 -20.31
C THR A 78 1.49 -11.91 -21.78
N THR A 79 1.02 -10.80 -22.36
CA THR A 79 1.06 -10.55 -23.82
C THR A 79 2.08 -9.51 -24.24
N THR A 80 2.46 -8.61 -23.32
CA THR A 80 3.41 -7.55 -23.61
C THR A 80 4.83 -8.03 -23.28
N SER A 81 5.65 -8.20 -24.32
CA SER A 81 7.06 -8.53 -24.18
C SER A 81 7.93 -7.32 -23.78
N THR A 82 7.34 -6.30 -23.16
CA THR A 82 8.10 -5.16 -22.65
C THR A 82 9.04 -5.67 -21.58
N GLY A 83 10.31 -5.37 -21.70
CA GLY A 83 11.31 -5.63 -20.69
C GLY A 83 11.13 -4.76 -19.43
N THR A 84 9.92 -4.23 -19.19
CA THR A 84 9.61 -3.29 -18.10
C THR A 84 8.90 -4.00 -16.96
N ALA A 85 9.33 -3.70 -15.74
CA ALA A 85 8.66 -4.03 -14.49
C ALA A 85 8.28 -2.73 -13.76
N TYR A 86 7.04 -2.65 -13.29
CA TYR A 86 6.57 -1.53 -12.48
C TYR A 86 6.69 -1.83 -11.00
N GLU A 87 6.98 -0.79 -10.21
CA GLU A 87 7.13 -0.84 -8.77
C GLU A 87 5.86 -1.42 -8.11
N TRP A 88 4.71 -0.79 -8.32
CA TRP A 88 3.47 -1.19 -7.66
C TRP A 88 2.97 -2.60 -8.09
N TYR A 89 3.33 -3.11 -9.28
CA TYR A 89 3.05 -4.50 -9.67
C TYR A 89 3.86 -5.50 -8.82
N ASN A 90 5.13 -5.22 -8.63
CA ASN A 90 6.03 -6.08 -7.87
C ASN A 90 5.70 -6.06 -6.38
N VAL A 91 5.44 -4.88 -5.81
CA VAL A 91 5.07 -4.77 -4.40
C VAL A 91 3.67 -5.35 -4.12
N SER A 92 2.72 -5.24 -5.06
CA SER A 92 1.42 -5.89 -4.92
C SER A 92 1.54 -7.40 -4.79
N GLN A 93 2.51 -8.02 -5.48
CA GLN A 93 2.74 -9.46 -5.33
C GLN A 93 3.39 -9.79 -3.98
N ILE A 94 4.33 -8.99 -3.47
CA ILE A 94 4.84 -9.13 -2.10
C ILE A 94 3.68 -9.08 -1.09
N TYR A 95 2.76 -8.16 -1.27
CA TYR A 95 1.59 -7.98 -0.42
C TYR A 95 0.63 -9.16 -0.47
N ALA A 96 0.47 -9.77 -1.65
CA ALA A 96 -0.34 -10.96 -1.85
C ALA A 96 0.30 -12.21 -1.22
N ASP A 97 1.60 -12.40 -1.39
CA ASP A 97 2.33 -13.53 -0.82
C ASP A 97 2.41 -13.43 0.70
N ALA A 98 2.57 -12.22 1.26
CA ALA A 98 2.47 -11.98 2.70
C ALA A 98 1.12 -12.42 3.28
N ALA A 99 0.01 -12.17 2.55
CA ALA A 99 -1.31 -12.63 2.97
C ALA A 99 -1.41 -14.16 3.00
N MET A 100 -0.82 -14.85 2.02
CA MET A 100 -0.76 -16.33 2.02
C MET A 100 0.06 -16.88 3.19
N VAL A 101 1.20 -16.26 3.50
CA VAL A 101 2.01 -16.64 4.66
C VAL A 101 1.23 -16.41 5.96
N LYS A 102 0.51 -15.30 6.07
CA LYS A 102 -0.31 -14.94 7.24
C LYS A 102 -1.38 -16.00 7.56
N ILE A 103 -1.99 -16.58 6.54
CA ILE A 103 -3.00 -17.64 6.70
C ILE A 103 -2.39 -19.05 6.84
N GLY A 104 -1.09 -19.13 7.07
CA GLY A 104 -0.38 -20.37 7.42
C GLY A 104 0.35 -21.07 6.25
N ASN A 105 0.30 -20.54 5.04
CA ASN A 105 1.05 -21.12 3.92
C ASN A 105 2.44 -20.52 3.77
N THR A 106 3.39 -21.01 4.54
CA THR A 106 4.77 -20.52 4.56
C THR A 106 5.57 -20.82 3.27
N ALA A 107 5.05 -21.65 2.36
CA ALA A 107 5.67 -21.91 1.07
C ALA A 107 5.77 -20.67 0.17
N TYR A 108 5.00 -19.63 0.47
CA TYR A 108 5.03 -18.35 -0.26
C TYR A 108 6.13 -17.38 0.21
N ALA A 109 6.74 -17.62 1.38
CA ALA A 109 7.78 -16.74 1.92
C ALA A 109 9.02 -16.60 1.01
N PRO A 110 9.55 -17.65 0.34
CA PRO A 110 10.65 -17.49 -0.60
C PRO A 110 10.34 -16.56 -1.78
N TYR A 111 9.13 -16.63 -2.35
CA TYR A 111 8.71 -15.76 -3.46
C TYR A 111 8.66 -14.31 -3.02
N MET A 112 7.98 -14.04 -1.90
CA MET A 112 7.92 -12.74 -1.26
C MET A 112 9.32 -12.15 -1.04
N ASN A 113 10.24 -12.93 -0.47
CA ASN A 113 11.59 -12.49 -0.15
C ASN A 113 12.45 -12.26 -1.40
N ASN A 114 12.31 -13.08 -2.44
CA ASN A 114 13.04 -12.92 -3.69
C ASN A 114 12.60 -11.64 -4.44
N THR A 115 11.30 -11.39 -4.49
CA THR A 115 10.76 -10.15 -5.07
C THR A 115 11.21 -8.94 -4.28
N PHE A 116 11.19 -9.00 -2.95
CA PHE A 116 11.71 -7.93 -2.09
C PHE A 116 13.19 -7.64 -2.36
N ALA A 117 14.02 -8.68 -2.53
CA ALA A 117 15.43 -8.50 -2.89
C ALA A 117 15.59 -7.82 -4.26
N TRP A 118 14.75 -8.19 -5.23
CA TRP A 118 14.76 -7.56 -6.56
C TRP A 118 14.35 -6.09 -6.50
N MET A 119 13.39 -5.71 -5.64
CA MET A 119 12.92 -4.32 -5.49
C MET A 119 14.05 -3.33 -5.14
N ASN A 120 15.15 -3.78 -4.54
CA ASN A 120 16.30 -2.91 -4.27
C ASN A 120 16.88 -2.27 -5.53
N ASN A 121 16.70 -2.89 -6.71
CA ASN A 121 17.15 -2.33 -7.98
C ASN A 121 16.38 -1.07 -8.39
N MET A 122 15.17 -0.88 -7.87
CA MET A 122 14.32 0.26 -8.17
C MET A 122 14.52 1.42 -7.18
N TRP A 123 15.32 1.21 -6.13
CA TRP A 123 15.56 2.24 -5.12
C TRP A 123 16.51 3.33 -5.63
N ASN A 124 16.12 4.60 -5.47
CA ASN A 124 16.94 5.76 -5.86
C ASN A 124 18.08 6.01 -4.86
N GLY A 125 19.15 5.25 -4.98
CA GLY A 125 20.33 5.40 -4.12
C GLY A 125 21.13 6.70 -4.32
N SER A 126 20.86 7.46 -5.38
CA SER A 126 21.52 8.76 -5.63
C SER A 126 20.81 9.92 -4.94
N ASN A 127 19.58 9.75 -4.50
CA ASN A 127 18.85 10.74 -3.72
C ASN A 127 19.06 10.46 -2.22
N PRO A 128 19.47 11.44 -1.41
CA PRO A 128 19.69 11.24 0.03
C PRO A 128 18.41 10.81 0.78
N ASN A 129 17.25 11.12 0.24
CA ASN A 129 15.96 10.67 0.79
C ASN A 129 15.49 9.32 0.22
N GLY A 130 16.12 8.81 -0.84
CA GLY A 130 15.77 7.55 -1.48
C GLY A 130 14.51 7.63 -2.33
N GLY A 131 13.61 6.68 -2.11
CA GLY A 131 12.35 6.48 -2.83
C GLY A 131 12.48 5.51 -4.01
N TYR A 132 11.42 4.75 -4.30
CA TYR A 132 11.36 3.87 -5.46
C TYR A 132 11.00 4.65 -6.71
N PHE A 133 11.72 4.38 -7.80
CA PHE A 133 11.27 4.75 -9.15
C PHE A 133 10.08 3.87 -9.57
N ALA A 134 9.17 4.43 -10.35
CA ALA A 134 7.96 3.74 -10.79
C ALA A 134 8.25 2.54 -11.72
N ALA A 135 9.34 2.56 -12.46
CA ALA A 135 9.67 1.53 -13.44
C ALA A 135 11.17 1.23 -13.51
N ALA A 136 11.48 -0.01 -13.86
CA ALA A 136 12.81 -0.48 -14.24
C ALA A 136 12.69 -1.54 -15.34
N ASN A 137 13.81 -1.96 -15.93
CA ASN A 137 13.82 -3.18 -16.73
C ASN A 137 13.61 -4.40 -15.82
N ILE A 138 13.03 -5.46 -16.37
CA ILE A 138 12.79 -6.71 -15.63
C ILE A 138 14.05 -7.31 -15.00
N ASN A 139 15.22 -7.05 -15.58
CA ASN A 139 16.51 -7.47 -15.01
C ASN A 139 17.06 -6.53 -13.93
N GLY A 140 16.31 -5.52 -13.51
CA GLY A 140 16.68 -4.57 -12.46
C GLY A 140 17.54 -3.39 -12.92
N THR A 141 17.87 -3.27 -14.21
CA THR A 141 18.62 -2.12 -14.74
C THR A 141 17.69 -0.99 -15.16
N GLY A 142 18.23 0.22 -15.31
CA GLY A 142 17.51 1.35 -15.93
C GLY A 142 16.38 1.93 -15.09
N ALA A 143 16.38 1.70 -13.78
CA ALA A 143 15.45 2.38 -12.87
C ALA A 143 15.67 3.89 -12.92
N ALA A 144 14.68 4.64 -13.35
CA ALA A 144 14.73 6.08 -13.53
C ALA A 144 13.32 6.68 -13.66
N GLY A 145 13.27 8.01 -13.73
CA GLY A 145 12.04 8.75 -13.99
C GLY A 145 11.34 9.20 -12.71
N ASP A 146 10.04 9.20 -12.74
CA ASP A 146 9.22 9.72 -11.65
C ASP A 146 9.12 8.74 -10.47
N GLN A 147 8.83 9.29 -9.30
CA GLN A 147 8.59 8.54 -8.08
C GLN A 147 7.20 8.93 -7.57
N TYR A 148 6.37 7.92 -7.29
CA TYR A 148 4.97 8.13 -6.89
C TYR A 148 4.81 7.90 -5.38
N VAL A 149 3.99 8.73 -4.76
CA VAL A 149 3.74 8.67 -3.31
C VAL A 149 2.90 7.47 -2.93
N ASP A 150 1.89 7.13 -3.73
CA ASP A 150 1.06 5.94 -3.53
C ASP A 150 1.88 4.65 -3.69
N ASP A 151 2.72 4.55 -4.71
CA ASP A 151 3.60 3.38 -4.92
C ASP A 151 4.53 3.19 -3.72
N ASN A 152 5.27 4.23 -3.32
CA ASN A 152 6.17 4.17 -2.17
C ASN A 152 5.44 3.92 -0.84
N ALA A 153 4.26 4.49 -0.66
CA ALA A 153 3.45 4.24 0.54
C ALA A 153 2.91 2.80 0.57
N LEU A 154 2.44 2.27 -0.57
CA LEU A 154 2.01 0.89 -0.71
C LEU A 154 3.17 -0.08 -0.46
N SER A 155 4.37 0.22 -0.97
CA SER A 155 5.58 -0.55 -0.68
C SER A 155 5.83 -0.62 0.82
N GLY A 156 5.78 0.52 1.50
CA GLY A 156 5.93 0.55 2.96
C GLY A 156 4.88 -0.28 3.69
N VAL A 157 3.60 -0.20 3.30
CA VAL A 157 2.50 -0.98 3.90
C VAL A 157 2.69 -2.49 3.64
N ALA A 158 3.01 -2.88 2.40
CA ALA A 158 3.24 -4.28 2.05
C ALA A 158 4.45 -4.87 2.79
N TYR A 159 5.51 -4.10 2.96
CA TYR A 159 6.67 -4.52 3.76
C TYR A 159 6.33 -4.69 5.24
N LEU A 160 5.40 -3.92 5.80
CA LEU A 160 4.94 -4.12 7.16
C LEU A 160 4.06 -5.37 7.31
N ASP A 161 3.28 -5.74 6.29
CA ASP A 161 2.59 -7.04 6.28
C ASP A 161 3.59 -8.21 6.17
N ALA A 162 4.66 -8.06 5.37
CA ALA A 162 5.75 -9.03 5.31
C ALA A 162 6.56 -9.09 6.62
N TYR A 163 6.76 -7.96 7.29
CA TYR A 163 7.34 -7.89 8.64
C TYR A 163 6.54 -8.73 9.64
N ASP A 164 5.23 -8.66 9.62
CA ASP A 164 4.36 -9.38 10.56
C ASP A 164 4.48 -10.91 10.42
N VAL A 165 4.87 -11.40 9.25
CA VAL A 165 4.91 -12.85 8.94
C VAL A 165 6.34 -13.41 8.80
N THR A 166 7.34 -12.60 9.09
CA THR A 166 8.75 -13.00 9.04
C THR A 166 9.43 -12.82 10.41
N THR A 167 10.64 -13.36 10.56
CA THR A 167 11.41 -13.29 11.80
C THR A 167 12.89 -12.98 11.53
N GLY A 168 13.62 -12.60 12.57
CA GLY A 168 15.07 -12.40 12.53
C GLY A 168 15.50 -11.27 11.59
N THR A 169 16.59 -11.48 10.86
CA THR A 169 17.17 -10.47 9.95
C THR A 169 16.22 -10.08 8.83
N THR A 170 15.46 -11.03 8.28
CA THR A 170 14.48 -10.76 7.22
C THR A 170 13.40 -9.79 7.70
N GLN A 171 12.87 -10.01 8.89
CA GLN A 171 11.89 -9.11 9.52
C GLN A 171 12.44 -7.70 9.69
N ILE A 172 13.69 -7.58 10.18
CA ILE A 172 14.36 -6.28 10.35
C ILE A 172 14.55 -5.57 9.00
N ASN A 173 14.89 -6.30 7.94
CA ASN A 173 15.06 -5.73 6.61
C ASN A 173 13.76 -5.15 6.07
N TYR A 174 12.63 -5.83 6.22
CA TYR A 174 11.31 -5.31 5.86
C TYR A 174 10.95 -4.04 6.64
N LEU A 175 11.18 -4.04 7.95
CA LEU A 175 10.92 -2.84 8.77
C LEU A 175 11.79 -1.66 8.33
N ASN A 176 13.07 -1.89 8.03
CA ASN A 176 13.98 -0.84 7.57
C ASN A 176 13.56 -0.29 6.20
N ALA A 177 13.12 -1.15 5.27
CA ALA A 177 12.62 -0.71 3.98
C ALA A 177 11.32 0.11 4.12
N ALA A 178 10.39 -0.30 4.97
CA ALA A 178 9.18 0.48 5.27
C ALA A 178 9.50 1.86 5.88
N LYS A 179 10.48 1.91 6.80
CA LYS A 179 10.99 3.18 7.35
C LYS A 179 11.63 4.06 6.27
N ALA A 180 12.34 3.47 5.32
CA ALA A 180 12.95 4.21 4.21
C ALA A 180 11.88 4.82 3.29
N CYS A 181 10.81 4.08 2.96
CA CYS A 181 9.65 4.63 2.24
C CYS A 181 9.03 5.81 3.00
N ALA A 182 8.77 5.66 4.30
CA ALA A 182 8.23 6.74 5.11
C ALA A 182 9.18 7.95 5.20
N ASN A 183 10.49 7.72 5.28
CA ASN A 183 11.49 8.79 5.26
C ASN A 183 11.44 9.59 3.95
N TRP A 184 11.31 8.89 2.81
CA TRP A 184 11.15 9.54 1.53
C TRP A 184 9.87 10.41 1.49
N LEU A 185 8.73 9.89 1.92
CA LEU A 185 7.50 10.66 1.99
C LEU A 185 7.68 11.96 2.82
N MET A 186 8.29 11.85 3.99
CA MET A 186 8.44 12.97 4.92
C MET A 186 9.44 14.04 4.43
N ASN A 187 10.51 13.64 3.73
CA ASN A 187 11.68 14.50 3.52
C ASN A 187 11.96 14.85 2.04
N SER A 188 11.24 14.27 1.07
CA SER A 188 11.45 14.53 -0.36
C SER A 188 10.71 15.76 -0.89
N GLY A 189 10.02 16.50 -0.02
CA GLY A 189 9.24 17.67 -0.42
C GLY A 189 7.88 17.34 -1.07
N GLN A 190 7.42 16.10 -0.90
CA GLN A 190 6.11 15.69 -1.44
C GLN A 190 4.94 16.22 -0.61
N TRP A 191 5.16 16.66 0.61
CA TRP A 191 4.19 17.41 1.40
C TRP A 191 4.51 18.90 1.36
N ASP A 192 3.53 19.73 1.05
CA ASP A 192 3.64 21.18 1.16
C ASP A 192 2.27 21.82 1.51
N ASN A 193 2.24 23.15 1.69
CA ASN A 193 1.03 23.86 2.08
C ASN A 193 0.05 24.16 0.92
N THR A 194 0.35 23.73 -0.30
CA THR A 194 -0.59 23.83 -1.43
C THR A 194 -1.86 23.07 -1.09
N TYR A 195 -3.01 23.68 -1.29
CA TYR A 195 -4.34 23.17 -0.89
C TYR A 195 -4.46 22.87 0.62
N GLY A 196 -3.73 23.62 1.46
CA GLY A 196 -3.77 23.45 2.91
C GLY A 196 -3.03 22.24 3.46
N GLY A 197 -2.12 21.64 2.70
CA GLY A 197 -1.37 20.43 3.06
C GLY A 197 -1.58 19.28 2.07
N GLY A 198 -1.32 18.04 2.51
CA GLY A 198 -1.48 16.83 1.70
C GLY A 198 -0.25 16.49 0.87
N PHE A 199 -0.06 15.19 0.64
CA PHE A 199 0.98 14.69 -0.24
C PHE A 199 0.58 14.83 -1.71
N TRP A 200 1.55 15.28 -2.52
CA TRP A 200 1.45 15.18 -3.98
C TRP A 200 1.43 13.72 -4.42
N TRP A 201 0.88 13.46 -5.60
CA TRP A 201 0.88 12.13 -6.18
C TRP A 201 2.30 11.68 -6.55
N ASN A 202 3.09 12.58 -7.15
CA ASN A 202 4.40 12.27 -7.71
C ASN A 202 5.38 13.44 -7.59
N THR A 203 6.62 13.20 -7.99
CA THR A 203 7.71 14.18 -7.92
C THR A 203 7.52 15.41 -8.81
N VAL A 204 6.70 15.31 -9.88
CA VAL A 204 6.35 16.47 -10.72
C VAL A 204 5.16 17.27 -10.18
N LYS A 205 4.55 16.82 -9.06
CA LYS A 205 3.50 17.56 -8.31
C LYS A 205 2.24 17.85 -9.13
N GLU A 206 1.70 16.82 -9.80
CA GLU A 206 0.53 16.97 -10.67
C GLU A 206 -0.78 17.17 -9.90
N SER A 207 -0.99 16.42 -8.83
CA SER A 207 -2.23 16.43 -8.05
C SER A 207 -2.02 15.89 -6.64
N LYS A 208 -3.01 16.10 -5.75
CA LYS A 208 -3.04 15.50 -4.41
C LYS A 208 -4.25 14.57 -4.31
N PRO A 209 -4.08 13.25 -4.53
CA PRO A 209 -5.18 12.30 -4.50
C PRO A 209 -5.45 11.74 -3.11
N THR A 210 -6.65 11.21 -2.90
CA THR A 210 -7.06 10.51 -1.68
C THR A 210 -6.21 9.27 -1.46
N GLN A 211 -5.98 8.46 -2.50
CA GLN A 211 -5.21 7.21 -2.45
C GLN A 211 -3.81 7.41 -1.84
N SER A 212 -3.01 8.30 -2.39
CA SER A 212 -1.64 8.55 -1.91
C SER A 212 -1.62 8.95 -0.44
N ASN A 213 -2.54 9.82 -0.05
CA ASN A 213 -2.64 10.30 1.33
C ASN A 213 -3.18 9.22 2.28
N GLY A 214 -4.16 8.43 1.86
CA GLY A 214 -4.69 7.32 2.65
C GLY A 214 -3.65 6.24 2.92
N LEU A 215 -2.88 5.84 1.90
CA LEU A 215 -1.79 4.87 2.05
C LEU A 215 -0.64 5.41 2.93
N ALA A 216 -0.27 6.69 2.77
CA ALA A 216 0.71 7.33 3.63
C ALA A 216 0.26 7.33 5.10
N MET A 217 -1.03 7.60 5.37
CA MET A 217 -1.61 7.53 6.71
C MET A 217 -1.51 6.13 7.29
N GLN A 218 -1.81 5.07 6.51
CA GLN A 218 -1.69 3.68 6.95
C GLN A 218 -0.24 3.33 7.29
N LEU A 219 0.71 3.69 6.44
CA LEU A 219 2.14 3.46 6.66
C LEU A 219 2.63 4.10 7.97
N PHE A 220 2.31 5.38 8.19
CA PHE A 220 2.72 6.09 9.40
C PHE A 220 2.08 5.50 10.66
N LEU A 221 0.80 5.14 10.62
CA LEU A 221 0.12 4.49 11.74
C LEU A 221 0.79 3.17 12.11
N ARG A 222 1.06 2.31 11.13
CA ARG A 222 1.72 1.02 11.35
C ARG A 222 3.15 1.20 11.88
N LEU A 223 3.92 2.13 11.34
CA LEU A 223 5.25 2.44 11.86
C LEU A 223 5.21 2.97 13.30
N TYR A 224 4.24 3.83 13.64
CA TYR A 224 4.04 4.26 15.02
C TYR A 224 3.72 3.08 15.94
N GLN A 225 2.82 2.20 15.53
CA GLN A 225 2.45 0.98 16.29
C GLN A 225 3.68 0.12 16.61
N ILE A 226 4.56 -0.10 15.61
CA ILE A 226 5.71 -1.01 15.75
C ILE A 226 6.86 -0.33 16.51
N THR A 227 7.12 0.95 16.25
CA THR A 227 8.33 1.63 16.74
C THR A 227 8.12 2.51 17.96
N GLY A 228 6.89 2.95 18.21
CA GLY A 228 6.55 3.94 19.24
C GLY A 228 7.06 5.36 18.94
N GLN A 229 7.65 5.61 17.75
CA GLN A 229 8.23 6.90 17.40
C GLN A 229 7.14 7.93 17.10
N THR A 230 7.01 8.95 17.93
CA THR A 230 5.88 9.89 17.92
C THR A 230 5.77 10.73 16.66
N PHE A 231 6.86 10.99 15.94
CA PHE A 231 6.80 11.71 14.67
C PHE A 231 5.97 10.98 13.61
N TYR A 232 5.91 9.64 13.58
CA TYR A 232 5.01 8.91 12.69
C TYR A 232 3.53 9.13 13.07
N ARG A 233 3.24 9.16 14.39
CA ARG A 233 1.91 9.54 14.88
C ARG A 233 1.53 10.93 14.38
N ASP A 234 2.42 11.90 14.54
CA ASP A 234 2.15 13.30 14.22
C ASP A 234 1.94 13.50 12.71
N TRP A 235 2.69 12.78 11.88
CA TRP A 235 2.45 12.71 10.44
C TRP A 235 1.09 12.10 10.09
N SER A 236 0.72 10.97 10.72
CA SER A 236 -0.59 10.34 10.49
C SER A 236 -1.74 11.27 10.85
N VAL A 237 -1.61 12.05 11.93
CA VAL A 237 -2.59 13.07 12.36
C VAL A 237 -2.69 14.20 11.34
N SER A 238 -1.56 14.69 10.83
CA SER A 238 -1.51 15.75 9.82
C SER A 238 -2.21 15.32 8.54
N VAL A 239 -1.89 14.12 8.03
CA VAL A 239 -2.52 13.56 6.83
C VAL A 239 -4.02 13.35 7.03
N LYS A 240 -4.42 12.74 8.16
CA LYS A 240 -5.84 12.56 8.52
C LYS A 240 -6.59 13.89 8.53
N ASN A 241 -6.04 14.92 9.16
CA ASN A 241 -6.70 16.21 9.26
C ASN A 241 -6.90 16.84 7.87
N TRP A 242 -5.88 16.74 7.00
CA TRP A 242 -5.99 17.25 5.63
C TRP A 242 -7.06 16.48 4.83
N LEU A 243 -7.08 15.15 4.90
CA LEU A 243 -8.08 14.32 4.22
C LEU A 243 -9.51 14.66 4.66
N LEU A 244 -9.74 14.81 5.97
CA LEU A 244 -11.04 15.17 6.51
C LEU A 244 -11.49 16.58 6.06
N ALA A 245 -10.57 17.53 6.01
CA ALA A 245 -10.89 18.91 5.67
C ALA A 245 -11.08 19.15 4.17
N ASN A 246 -10.34 18.43 3.32
CA ASN A 246 -10.24 18.76 1.90
C ASN A 246 -10.87 17.72 0.97
N MET A 247 -10.84 16.43 1.36
CA MET A 247 -11.20 15.34 0.47
C MET A 247 -12.55 14.69 0.78
N PHE A 248 -13.11 14.90 1.98
CA PHE A 248 -14.40 14.34 2.36
C PHE A 248 -15.55 15.13 1.73
N ASP A 249 -16.42 14.43 1.02
CA ASP A 249 -17.66 14.96 0.45
C ASP A 249 -18.86 14.53 1.31
N SER A 250 -19.38 15.46 2.10
CA SER A 250 -20.50 15.21 3.01
C SER A 250 -21.82 14.90 2.31
N ALA A 251 -21.97 15.27 1.03
CA ALA A 251 -23.18 14.96 0.27
C ALA A 251 -23.32 13.48 -0.05
N THR A 252 -22.19 12.80 -0.24
CA THR A 252 -22.15 11.34 -0.56
C THR A 252 -21.65 10.50 0.61
N GLY A 253 -21.00 11.10 1.61
CA GLY A 253 -20.32 10.38 2.68
C GLY A 253 -19.03 9.69 2.23
N LEU A 254 -18.50 10.02 1.05
CA LEU A 254 -17.32 9.41 0.41
C LEU A 254 -16.20 10.43 0.24
N TYR A 255 -14.99 9.94 0.01
CA TYR A 255 -13.84 10.73 -0.36
C TYR A 255 -13.78 10.97 -1.87
N ILE A 256 -13.46 12.20 -2.29
CA ILE A 256 -13.26 12.57 -3.70
C ILE A 256 -11.92 12.05 -4.20
N TRP A 257 -11.76 11.98 -5.53
CA TRP A 257 -10.56 11.44 -6.15
C TRP A 257 -9.31 12.27 -5.81
N LYS A 258 -9.27 13.55 -6.28
CA LYS A 258 -8.06 14.39 -6.17
C LYS A 258 -8.37 15.88 -6.18
N ILE A 259 -7.33 16.66 -5.84
CA ILE A 259 -7.27 18.12 -6.07
C ILE A 259 -6.08 18.38 -6.98
N ASP A 260 -6.24 19.22 -8.02
CA ASP A 260 -5.17 19.68 -8.91
C ASP A 260 -5.37 21.13 -9.35
N GLY A 261 -4.49 21.61 -10.27
CA GLY A 261 -4.59 22.95 -10.84
C GLY A 261 -3.91 24.02 -9.99
N SER A 262 -4.26 25.30 -10.25
CA SER A 262 -3.64 26.46 -9.60
C SER A 262 -4.53 27.08 -8.53
N GLY A 263 -3.94 27.93 -7.69
CA GLY A 263 -4.66 28.67 -6.65
C GLY A 263 -5.23 27.78 -5.55
N ALA A 264 -6.55 27.82 -5.34
CA ALA A 264 -7.23 26.98 -4.34
C ALA A 264 -7.37 25.50 -4.79
N GLY A 265 -7.04 25.22 -6.03
CA GLY A 265 -7.18 23.90 -6.65
C GLY A 265 -8.59 23.59 -7.15
N THR A 266 -8.66 22.67 -8.10
CA THR A 266 -9.90 22.10 -8.62
C THR A 266 -10.14 20.74 -7.97
N LYS A 267 -11.28 20.56 -7.33
CA LYS A 267 -11.68 19.27 -6.75
C LYS A 267 -12.35 18.40 -7.81
N HIS A 268 -11.90 17.15 -7.92
CA HIS A 268 -12.46 16.12 -8.80
C HIS A 268 -13.34 15.19 -7.96
N PHE A 269 -14.66 15.31 -8.16
CA PHE A 269 -15.67 14.70 -7.29
C PHE A 269 -16.00 13.24 -7.63
N GLU A 270 -15.32 12.63 -8.59
CA GLU A 270 -15.42 11.21 -8.84
C GLU A 270 -15.07 10.42 -7.57
N LYS A 271 -15.78 9.34 -7.33
CA LYS A 271 -15.56 8.46 -6.20
C LYS A 271 -15.05 7.12 -6.72
N PHE A 272 -13.84 6.76 -6.31
CA PHE A 272 -13.24 5.48 -6.65
C PHE A 272 -13.42 4.49 -5.50
N THR A 273 -13.67 3.23 -5.85
CA THR A 273 -13.82 2.16 -4.86
C THR A 273 -12.55 1.99 -4.02
N TYR A 274 -11.38 2.00 -4.66
CA TYR A 274 -10.11 1.85 -3.96
C TYR A 274 -9.78 3.02 -3.01
N ASP A 275 -10.06 4.27 -3.41
CA ASP A 275 -9.86 5.45 -2.54
C ASP A 275 -10.62 5.30 -1.22
N ASN A 276 -11.88 4.92 -1.32
CA ASN A 276 -12.76 4.83 -0.18
C ASN A 276 -12.50 3.57 0.66
N ALA A 277 -12.07 2.49 0.04
CA ALA A 277 -11.59 1.29 0.73
C ALA A 277 -10.32 1.57 1.55
N ILE A 278 -9.32 2.25 0.95
CA ILE A 278 -8.09 2.68 1.63
C ILE A 278 -8.42 3.56 2.84
N MET A 279 -9.36 4.49 2.70
CA MET A 279 -9.79 5.35 3.81
C MET A 279 -10.51 4.57 4.91
N THR A 280 -11.32 3.57 4.56
CA THR A 280 -11.98 2.68 5.53
C THR A 280 -10.92 1.96 6.37
N GLU A 281 -9.94 1.34 5.74
CA GLU A 281 -8.85 0.66 6.43
C GLU A 281 -7.99 1.63 7.27
N ALA A 282 -7.67 2.81 6.74
CA ALA A 282 -6.92 3.84 7.47
C ALA A 282 -7.64 4.30 8.74
N PHE A 283 -8.97 4.43 8.70
CA PHE A 283 -9.76 4.80 9.88
C PHE A 283 -9.84 3.67 10.92
N LEU A 284 -9.96 2.42 10.49
CA LEU A 284 -9.92 1.28 11.41
C LEU A 284 -8.56 1.16 12.10
N LEU A 285 -7.47 1.34 11.36
CA LEU A 285 -6.11 1.41 11.93
C LEU A 285 -5.96 2.59 12.90
N TYR A 286 -6.48 3.77 12.53
CA TYR A 286 -6.43 4.94 13.40
C TYR A 286 -7.18 4.69 14.70
N ALA A 287 -8.39 4.14 14.61
CA ALA A 287 -9.19 3.81 15.79
C ALA A 287 -8.47 2.85 16.73
N GLN A 288 -7.84 1.83 16.18
CA GLN A 288 -7.12 0.82 16.95
C GLN A 288 -5.85 1.39 17.60
N ILE A 289 -5.01 2.06 16.83
CA ILE A 289 -3.66 2.48 17.25
C ILE A 289 -3.73 3.71 18.16
N MET A 290 -4.67 4.61 17.89
CA MET A 290 -4.86 5.85 18.66
C MET A 290 -5.90 5.70 19.79
N ALA A 291 -6.52 4.55 19.92
CA ALA A 291 -7.60 4.25 20.87
C ALA A 291 -8.79 5.24 20.73
N ASP A 292 -9.11 5.68 19.50
CA ASP A 292 -10.21 6.61 19.21
C ASP A 292 -11.36 5.88 18.48
N ASN A 293 -12.29 5.34 19.25
CA ASN A 293 -13.41 4.58 18.70
C ASN A 293 -14.37 5.40 17.83
N SER A 294 -14.29 6.75 17.82
CA SER A 294 -15.10 7.56 16.89
C SER A 294 -14.76 7.27 15.44
N PHE A 295 -13.53 6.81 15.16
CA PHE A 295 -13.10 6.42 13.83
C PHE A 295 -13.61 5.05 13.39
N VAL A 296 -14.03 4.17 14.30
CA VAL A 296 -14.78 2.95 13.94
C VAL A 296 -16.11 3.34 13.29
N THR A 297 -16.86 4.24 13.92
CA THR A 297 -18.12 4.76 13.37
C THR A 297 -17.90 5.45 12.02
N LYS A 298 -16.82 6.22 11.85
CA LYS A 298 -16.48 6.83 10.55
C LYS A 298 -16.21 5.76 9.48
N ALA A 299 -15.47 4.71 9.81
CA ALA A 299 -15.20 3.59 8.89
C ALA A 299 -16.48 2.85 8.51
N GLN A 300 -17.36 2.57 9.47
CA GLN A 300 -18.65 1.93 9.22
C GLN A 300 -19.56 2.79 8.31
N ASN A 301 -19.65 4.09 8.60
CA ASN A 301 -20.41 5.02 7.76
C ASN A 301 -19.85 5.08 6.33
N LEU A 302 -18.53 5.06 6.19
CA LEU A 302 -17.86 5.03 4.89
C LEU A 302 -18.16 3.70 4.15
N GLY A 303 -18.13 2.57 4.83
CA GLY A 303 -18.54 1.27 4.27
C GLY A 303 -20.00 1.27 3.79
N ILE A 304 -20.91 1.87 4.58
CA ILE A 304 -22.32 2.05 4.18
C ILE A 304 -22.43 2.95 2.95
N ALA A 305 -21.70 4.06 2.90
CA ALA A 305 -21.70 4.97 1.76
C ALA A 305 -21.13 4.29 0.50
N MET A 306 -20.08 3.46 0.63
CA MET A 306 -19.56 2.63 -0.47
C MET A 306 -20.63 1.67 -0.99
N ASN A 307 -21.33 0.97 -0.11
CA ASN A 307 -22.40 0.04 -0.47
C ASN A 307 -23.63 0.74 -1.08
N THR A 308 -23.84 2.02 -0.77
CA THR A 308 -24.93 2.82 -1.35
C THR A 308 -24.56 3.37 -2.74
N THR A 309 -23.34 3.81 -2.95
CA THR A 309 -22.92 4.60 -4.12
C THR A 309 -22.11 3.82 -5.13
N LEU A 310 -21.21 2.93 -4.66
CA LEU A 310 -20.24 2.23 -5.48
C LEU A 310 -20.63 0.76 -5.75
N TRP A 311 -21.59 0.23 -5.02
CA TRP A 311 -22.11 -1.12 -5.22
C TRP A 311 -23.16 -1.17 -6.33
N ASN A 312 -23.03 -2.15 -7.22
CA ASN A 312 -24.06 -2.49 -8.18
C ASN A 312 -24.90 -3.66 -7.63
N SER A 313 -26.11 -3.37 -7.17
CA SER A 313 -26.98 -4.36 -6.53
C SER A 313 -27.57 -5.40 -7.51
N THR A 314 -27.59 -5.12 -8.81
CA THR A 314 -28.05 -6.08 -9.83
C THR A 314 -27.03 -7.17 -10.08
N TYR A 315 -25.75 -6.79 -10.10
CA TYR A 315 -24.65 -7.70 -10.41
C TYR A 315 -23.83 -8.12 -9.20
N HIS A 316 -24.10 -7.53 -8.03
CA HIS A 316 -23.41 -7.81 -6.77
C HIS A 316 -21.89 -7.60 -6.84
N VAL A 317 -21.48 -6.44 -7.36
CA VAL A 317 -20.06 -6.08 -7.56
C VAL A 317 -19.84 -4.59 -7.34
N TYR A 318 -18.67 -4.22 -6.84
CA TYR A 318 -18.24 -2.83 -6.82
C TYR A 318 -17.84 -2.37 -8.22
N ARG A 319 -18.22 -1.13 -8.56
CA ARG A 319 -17.77 -0.45 -9.78
C ARG A 319 -16.35 0.10 -9.61
N PHE A 320 -15.69 0.37 -10.70
CA PHE A 320 -14.37 1.03 -10.67
C PHE A 320 -14.48 2.41 -10.00
N ASN A 321 -15.37 3.26 -10.52
CA ASN A 321 -15.71 4.56 -9.94
C ASN A 321 -17.14 4.98 -10.30
N THR A 322 -17.57 6.17 -9.83
CA THR A 322 -18.93 6.66 -10.10
C THR A 322 -19.19 7.05 -11.54
N ALA A 323 -18.16 7.33 -12.33
CA ALA A 323 -18.27 7.68 -13.75
C ALA A 323 -18.09 6.46 -14.69
N ASP A 324 -17.38 5.42 -14.24
CA ASP A 324 -17.05 4.22 -15.03
C ASP A 324 -17.65 2.97 -14.38
N GLY A 325 -18.55 2.32 -15.09
CA GLY A 325 -19.23 1.11 -14.65
C GLY A 325 -18.49 -0.19 -14.93
N ARG A 326 -17.25 -0.13 -15.45
CA ARG A 326 -16.45 -1.33 -15.67
C ARG A 326 -15.99 -1.96 -14.36
N VAL A 327 -15.76 -3.26 -14.42
CA VAL A 327 -15.20 -4.05 -13.33
C VAL A 327 -13.78 -4.43 -13.68
N ASN A 328 -12.86 -4.14 -12.77
CA ASN A 328 -11.45 -4.52 -12.84
C ASN A 328 -11.07 -5.26 -11.55
N PRO A 329 -10.35 -6.38 -11.62
CA PRO A 329 -10.00 -7.14 -10.43
C PRO A 329 -9.21 -6.32 -9.40
N ALA A 330 -8.13 -5.66 -9.81
CA ALA A 330 -7.27 -4.92 -8.87
C ALA A 330 -8.04 -3.78 -8.17
N TRP A 331 -8.81 -2.99 -8.90
CA TRP A 331 -9.44 -1.79 -8.36
C TRP A 331 -10.75 -2.04 -7.62
N CYS A 332 -11.54 -3.02 -8.09
CA CYS A 332 -12.85 -3.30 -7.48
C CYS A 332 -12.72 -4.20 -6.24
N VAL A 333 -11.69 -5.03 -6.17
CA VAL A 333 -11.51 -5.96 -5.04
C VAL A 333 -11.08 -5.25 -3.74
N TRP A 334 -10.57 -4.01 -3.81
CA TRP A 334 -10.33 -3.18 -2.63
C TRP A 334 -11.60 -3.01 -1.79
N GLY A 335 -12.77 -2.90 -2.43
CA GLY A 335 -14.04 -2.87 -1.72
C GLY A 335 -14.25 -4.10 -0.84
N SER A 336 -13.91 -5.29 -1.35
CA SER A 336 -13.98 -6.52 -0.54
C SER A 336 -13.01 -6.50 0.65
N GLN A 337 -11.78 -5.98 0.47
CA GLN A 337 -10.83 -5.88 1.58
C GLN A 337 -11.36 -4.96 2.69
N ALA A 338 -11.89 -3.79 2.34
CA ALA A 338 -12.50 -2.88 3.31
C ALA A 338 -13.65 -3.55 4.08
N MET A 339 -14.50 -4.32 3.39
CA MET A 339 -15.59 -5.05 4.04
C MET A 339 -15.07 -6.16 4.97
N ILE A 340 -14.02 -6.89 4.59
CA ILE A 340 -13.39 -7.88 5.47
C ILE A 340 -12.83 -7.18 6.73
N ARG A 341 -12.20 -6.02 6.60
CA ARG A 341 -11.67 -5.25 7.75
C ARG A 341 -12.77 -4.74 8.67
N LEU A 342 -13.90 -4.30 8.12
CA LEU A 342 -15.07 -3.92 8.93
C LEU A 342 -15.60 -5.11 9.73
N TYR A 343 -15.75 -6.28 9.08
CA TYR A 343 -16.12 -7.50 9.78
C TYR A 343 -15.15 -7.88 10.91
N GLN A 344 -13.85 -7.82 10.64
CA GLN A 344 -12.83 -8.08 11.67
C GLN A 344 -13.00 -7.16 12.88
N ARG A 345 -13.48 -5.95 12.67
CA ARG A 345 -13.65 -4.96 13.74
C ARG A 345 -14.93 -5.15 14.55
N ASP A 346 -16.07 -5.46 13.91
CA ASP A 346 -17.36 -5.42 14.58
C ASP A 346 -18.13 -6.75 14.54
N GLY A 347 -17.65 -7.75 13.79
CA GLY A 347 -18.28 -9.08 13.68
C GLY A 347 -19.56 -9.10 12.85
N ASN A 348 -19.96 -8.00 12.20
CA ASN A 348 -21.16 -7.95 11.39
C ASN A 348 -20.97 -8.71 10.07
N THR A 349 -21.62 -9.86 9.95
CA THR A 349 -21.50 -10.76 8.78
C THR A 349 -21.97 -10.16 7.48
N ALA A 350 -22.84 -9.14 7.50
CA ALA A 350 -23.26 -8.44 6.29
C ALA A 350 -22.09 -7.85 5.50
N TRP A 351 -21.02 -7.43 6.18
CA TRP A 351 -19.80 -6.98 5.50
C TRP A 351 -19.14 -8.10 4.70
N LEU A 352 -19.07 -9.31 5.27
CA LEU A 352 -18.50 -10.48 4.56
C LEU A 352 -19.34 -10.87 3.35
N ASP A 353 -20.66 -10.69 3.41
CA ASP A 353 -21.55 -11.02 2.29
C ASP A 353 -21.27 -10.11 1.09
N TYR A 354 -21.04 -8.80 1.29
CA TYR A 354 -20.57 -7.88 0.24
C TYR A 354 -19.21 -8.29 -0.30
N ALA A 355 -18.26 -8.59 0.58
CA ALA A 355 -16.91 -9.02 0.17
C ALA A 355 -16.95 -10.29 -0.67
N GLN A 356 -17.72 -11.29 -0.23
CA GLN A 356 -17.87 -12.56 -0.91
C GLN A 356 -18.52 -12.39 -2.28
N GLN A 357 -19.66 -11.71 -2.35
CA GLN A 357 -20.41 -11.52 -3.60
C GLN A 357 -19.56 -10.80 -4.66
N ASN A 358 -18.80 -9.77 -4.25
CA ASN A 358 -17.88 -9.06 -5.16
C ASN A 358 -16.80 -9.99 -5.73
N ILE A 359 -16.17 -10.79 -4.88
CA ILE A 359 -15.14 -11.76 -5.31
C ILE A 359 -15.75 -12.84 -6.20
N ASP A 360 -16.93 -13.36 -5.87
CA ASP A 360 -17.63 -14.40 -6.64
C ASP A 360 -18.03 -13.88 -8.02
N TYR A 361 -18.49 -12.63 -8.11
CA TYR A 361 -18.74 -11.99 -9.39
C TYR A 361 -17.46 -11.93 -10.25
N ILE A 362 -16.35 -11.41 -9.69
CA ILE A 362 -15.07 -11.30 -10.41
C ILE A 362 -14.58 -12.69 -10.85
N ASN A 363 -14.68 -13.71 -9.97
CA ASN A 363 -14.40 -15.10 -10.30
C ASN A 363 -15.24 -15.62 -11.47
N SER A 364 -16.51 -15.26 -11.52
CA SER A 364 -17.44 -15.75 -12.54
C SER A 364 -17.27 -15.09 -13.91
N LYS A 365 -16.85 -13.82 -13.96
CA LYS A 365 -16.81 -13.01 -15.19
C LYS A 365 -15.42 -12.76 -15.75
N LEU A 366 -14.44 -12.64 -14.86
CA LEU A 366 -13.08 -12.23 -15.26
C LEU A 366 -12.04 -13.35 -15.13
N ARG A 367 -12.37 -14.48 -14.51
CA ARG A 367 -11.43 -15.60 -14.41
C ARG A 367 -11.44 -16.46 -15.66
N ASN A 368 -10.29 -16.65 -16.29
CA ASN A 368 -10.13 -17.55 -17.42
C ASN A 368 -10.21 -19.01 -16.93
N ALA A 369 -11.16 -19.77 -17.48
CA ALA A 369 -11.39 -21.16 -17.07
C ALA A 369 -10.24 -22.13 -17.46
N THR A 370 -9.40 -21.75 -18.43
CA THR A 370 -8.33 -22.61 -18.93
C THR A 370 -7.04 -22.45 -18.14
N ASN A 371 -6.59 -21.19 -17.95
CA ASN A 371 -5.32 -20.89 -17.29
C ASN A 371 -5.45 -20.34 -15.88
N LEU A 372 -6.69 -20.09 -15.41
CA LEU A 372 -7.06 -19.64 -14.07
C LEU A 372 -6.60 -18.22 -13.70
N GLY A 373 -6.00 -17.46 -14.62
CA GLY A 373 -5.67 -16.05 -14.46
C GLY A 373 -6.86 -15.14 -14.71
N TYR A 374 -6.80 -13.90 -14.23
CA TYR A 374 -7.89 -12.92 -14.37
C TYR A 374 -7.63 -11.99 -15.55
N TYR A 375 -8.67 -11.75 -16.32
CA TYR A 375 -8.75 -10.71 -17.33
C TYR A 375 -8.86 -9.32 -16.69
N THR A 376 -8.42 -8.29 -17.42
CA THR A 376 -8.25 -6.94 -16.86
C THR A 376 -9.57 -6.20 -16.64
N PHE A 377 -10.51 -6.25 -17.58
CA PHE A 377 -11.78 -5.52 -17.49
C PHE A 377 -12.95 -6.26 -18.13
N CYS A 378 -14.16 -6.04 -17.62
CA CYS A 378 -15.41 -6.25 -18.31
C CYS A 378 -16.46 -5.21 -17.91
N ASN A 379 -17.55 -5.11 -18.68
CA ASN A 379 -18.78 -4.42 -18.25
C ASN A 379 -19.51 -5.23 -17.17
N PHE A 380 -20.49 -4.62 -16.46
CA PHE A 380 -21.25 -5.31 -15.42
C PHE A 380 -21.98 -6.59 -15.91
N ASP A 381 -22.39 -6.68 -17.15
CA ASP A 381 -23.02 -7.88 -17.72
C ASP A 381 -21.99 -8.96 -18.14
N GLY A 382 -20.71 -8.65 -18.05
CA GLY A 382 -19.59 -9.48 -18.51
C GLY A 382 -19.22 -9.29 -19.98
N SER A 383 -19.91 -8.40 -20.70
CA SER A 383 -19.52 -8.01 -22.06
C SER A 383 -18.30 -7.10 -22.10
N GLY A 384 -17.75 -6.82 -23.26
CA GLY A 384 -16.63 -5.90 -23.43
C GLY A 384 -15.36 -6.39 -22.72
N LEU A 385 -15.15 -7.70 -22.68
CA LEU A 385 -14.05 -8.34 -21.98
C LEU A 385 -12.68 -7.94 -22.58
N ASP A 386 -11.86 -7.32 -21.77
CA ASP A 386 -10.43 -7.11 -22.07
C ASP A 386 -9.65 -8.34 -21.57
N THR A 387 -9.22 -9.16 -22.51
CA THR A 387 -8.59 -10.46 -22.23
C THR A 387 -7.12 -10.38 -21.85
N ARG A 388 -6.54 -9.19 -21.69
CA ARG A 388 -5.21 -9.06 -21.09
C ARG A 388 -5.26 -9.60 -19.65
N GLN A 389 -4.15 -10.12 -19.19
CA GLN A 389 -4.00 -10.65 -17.84
C GLN A 389 -2.82 -9.93 -17.20
N GLU A 390 -3.11 -8.87 -16.45
CA GLU A 390 -2.10 -8.04 -15.80
C GLU A 390 -1.68 -8.63 -14.46
N GLY A 391 -0.39 -8.53 -14.14
CA GLY A 391 0.16 -9.09 -12.90
C GLY A 391 -0.49 -8.52 -11.65
N VAL A 392 -0.79 -7.22 -11.66
CA VAL A 392 -1.43 -6.54 -10.53
C VAL A 392 -2.85 -7.07 -10.24
N ASP A 393 -3.63 -7.36 -11.29
CA ASP A 393 -4.97 -7.93 -11.13
C ASP A 393 -4.93 -9.29 -10.41
N GLN A 394 -3.93 -10.09 -10.76
CA GLN A 394 -3.71 -11.39 -10.12
C GLN A 394 -3.32 -11.20 -8.64
N ALA A 395 -2.38 -10.33 -8.35
CA ALA A 395 -1.88 -10.10 -7.00
C ALA A 395 -3.00 -9.66 -6.04
N TRP A 396 -3.84 -8.71 -6.47
CA TRP A 396 -4.95 -8.23 -5.64
C TRP A 396 -6.05 -9.29 -5.45
N MET A 397 -6.34 -10.11 -6.47
CA MET A 397 -7.26 -11.25 -6.33
C MET A 397 -6.68 -12.31 -5.38
N GLN A 398 -5.41 -12.70 -5.55
CA GLN A 398 -4.73 -13.64 -4.66
C GLN A 398 -4.83 -13.18 -3.20
N ARG A 399 -4.45 -11.91 -2.92
CA ARG A 399 -4.51 -11.35 -1.58
C ARG A 399 -5.89 -11.38 -0.99
N THR A 400 -6.88 -10.89 -1.72
CA THR A 400 -8.24 -10.73 -1.16
C THR A 400 -8.92 -12.09 -0.95
N GLN A 401 -8.68 -13.05 -1.83
CA GLN A 401 -9.13 -14.43 -1.63
C GLN A 401 -8.45 -15.09 -0.42
N ALA A 402 -7.14 -14.87 -0.23
CA ALA A 402 -6.45 -15.32 0.96
C ALA A 402 -7.08 -14.76 2.24
N LEU A 403 -7.33 -13.45 2.28
CA LEU A 403 -7.98 -12.81 3.43
C LEU A 403 -9.41 -13.32 3.68
N LEU A 404 -10.19 -13.57 2.63
CA LEU A 404 -11.57 -14.06 2.76
C LEU A 404 -11.60 -15.52 3.22
N SER A 405 -10.60 -16.32 2.87
CA SER A 405 -10.56 -17.77 3.19
C SER A 405 -10.52 -18.07 4.69
N ASP A 406 -10.17 -17.09 5.52
CA ASP A 406 -10.26 -17.22 6.98
C ASP A 406 -11.71 -17.25 7.50
N TYR A 407 -12.67 -16.81 6.68
CA TYR A 407 -14.05 -16.57 7.12
C TYR A 407 -15.11 -17.28 6.26
N ARG A 408 -14.74 -17.77 5.06
CA ARG A 408 -15.65 -18.36 4.07
C ARG A 408 -15.06 -19.63 3.41
#